data_ecdb3f11e3766f3ab3210b02871debde
#
_entry.id   ecdb3f11e3766f3ab3210b02871debde
#
_cell.length_a   1.000
_cell.length_b   1.000
_cell.length_c   1.000
_cell.angle_alpha   90.00
_cell.angle_beta   90.00
_cell.angle_gamma   90.00
#
_symmetry.space_group_name_H-M   'P 1'
#
loop_
_entity.id
_entity.type
_entity.pdbx_description
1 polymer ?
#
loop_
_entity_poly.entity_id
_entity_poly.type
_entity_poly.pdbx_seq_one_letter_code
_entity_poly.pdbx_strand_id
1 'polypeptide(L)'
;LSDVALGVGVQRSNQDFKNRRKQTRDIMRSYGDDKDYSLGGHSLGGSHALNNMSQSKSIRDRVKSVHIFNPGYTLPFHNSIKVNKETKKELDKKINIHRVKGDIVSAHANKETAFGNVFEYKADKDADLLDKHTLDNFTNTEL
;
A
#
# COMPACT_ATOMS: atom_id res chain seq x y z
N LEU A 1 10.71 -11.55 -6.29
CA LEU A 1 11.86 -11.10 -6.89
C LEU A 1 11.76 -9.75 -7.56
N SER A 2 10.57 -9.26 -7.87
CA SER A 2 10.34 -7.84 -8.13
C SER A 2 10.63 -6.98 -6.88
N ASP A 3 10.65 -7.57 -5.68
CA ASP A 3 10.91 -6.88 -4.42
C ASP A 3 12.40 -6.57 -4.24
N VAL A 4 13.28 -7.40 -4.75
CA VAL A 4 14.70 -7.10 -4.84
C VAL A 4 14.94 -5.95 -5.84
N ALA A 5 14.08 -5.84 -6.84
CA ALA A 5 14.09 -4.75 -7.80
C ALA A 5 13.64 -3.40 -7.21
N LEU A 6 12.95 -3.37 -6.07
CA LEU A 6 12.67 -2.12 -5.34
C LEU A 6 13.96 -1.43 -4.86
N GLY A 7 15.06 -2.21 -4.67
CA GLY A 7 16.39 -1.70 -4.32
C GLY A 7 17.30 -1.44 -5.51
N VAL A 8 17.05 -2.04 -6.68
CA VAL A 8 17.99 -2.06 -7.81
C VAL A 8 17.43 -1.46 -9.10
N GLY A 9 16.11 -1.30 -9.21
CA GLY A 9 15.47 -0.88 -10.46
C GLY A 9 14.43 0.22 -10.30
N VAL A 10 14.84 1.40 -9.78
CA VAL A 10 13.93 2.55 -9.60
C VAL A 10 13.22 2.92 -10.90
N GLN A 11 13.85 2.77 -12.06
CA GLN A 11 13.22 3.08 -13.35
C GLN A 11 12.16 2.04 -13.77
N ARG A 12 12.41 0.75 -13.56
CA ARG A 12 11.44 -0.32 -13.82
C ARG A 12 10.25 -0.20 -12.88
N SER A 13 10.51 0.06 -11.60
CA SER A 13 9.47 0.24 -10.59
C SER A 13 8.55 1.42 -10.95
N ASN A 14 9.11 2.54 -11.38
CA ASN A 14 8.32 3.71 -11.77
C ASN A 14 7.43 3.44 -12.97
N GLN A 15 7.92 2.70 -13.96
CA GLN A 15 7.12 2.32 -15.14
C GLN A 15 6.01 1.34 -14.75
N ASP A 16 6.29 0.37 -13.89
CA ASP A 16 5.30 -0.59 -13.41
C ASP A 16 4.21 0.11 -12.59
N PHE A 17 4.55 1.05 -11.73
CA PHE A 17 3.59 1.86 -10.99
C PHE A 17 2.71 2.69 -11.93
N LYS A 18 3.30 3.31 -12.93
CA LYS A 18 2.57 4.07 -13.95
C LYS A 18 1.59 3.19 -14.73
N ASN A 19 2.03 2.00 -15.14
CA ASN A 19 1.19 1.04 -15.85
C ASN A 19 0.02 0.57 -14.99
N ARG A 20 0.25 0.29 -13.71
CA ARG A 20 -0.80 -0.11 -12.77
C ARG A 20 -1.81 1.01 -12.53
N ARG A 21 -1.36 2.24 -12.39
CA ARG A 21 -2.28 3.38 -12.28
C ARG A 21 -3.20 3.47 -13.50
N LYS A 22 -2.64 3.33 -14.68
CA LYS A 22 -3.44 3.33 -15.92
C LYS A 22 -4.45 2.17 -15.93
N GLN A 23 -4.04 0.97 -15.60
CA GLN A 23 -4.93 -0.19 -15.51
C GLN A 23 -6.07 0.05 -14.51
N THR A 24 -5.75 0.58 -13.34
CA THR A 24 -6.75 0.88 -12.31
C THR A 24 -7.77 1.90 -12.81
N ARG A 25 -7.32 2.98 -13.44
CA ARG A 25 -8.23 3.97 -14.04
C ARG A 25 -9.10 3.37 -15.12
N ASP A 26 -8.54 2.53 -15.99
CA ASP A 26 -9.28 1.89 -17.07
C ASP A 26 -10.36 0.95 -16.53
N ILE A 27 -10.06 0.18 -15.49
CA ILE A 27 -11.02 -0.69 -14.79
C ILE A 27 -12.15 0.15 -14.19
N MET A 28 -11.82 1.19 -13.44
CA MET A 28 -12.81 2.08 -12.81
C MET A 28 -13.70 2.75 -13.87
N ARG A 29 -13.12 3.16 -14.98
CA ARG A 29 -13.88 3.74 -16.09
C ARG A 29 -14.84 2.75 -16.72
N SER A 30 -14.44 1.48 -16.83
CA SER A 30 -15.29 0.43 -17.40
C SER A 30 -16.50 0.08 -16.51
N TYR A 31 -16.38 0.24 -15.20
CA TYR A 31 -17.47 -0.01 -14.25
C TYR A 31 -18.36 1.22 -14.00
N GLY A 32 -17.89 2.40 -14.33
CA GLY A 32 -18.65 3.64 -14.26
C GLY A 32 -18.26 4.59 -13.13
N ASP A 33 -18.51 5.86 -13.35
CA ASP A 33 -18.13 6.95 -12.44
C ASP A 33 -19.07 7.11 -11.24
N ASP A 34 -20.24 6.46 -11.29
CA ASP A 34 -21.26 6.48 -10.25
C ASP A 34 -21.06 5.42 -9.16
N LYS A 35 -19.98 4.66 -9.24
CA LYS A 35 -19.64 3.61 -8.28
C LYS A 35 -18.66 4.11 -7.22
N ASP A 36 -18.83 3.59 -6.02
CA ASP A 36 -17.83 3.70 -4.96
C ASP A 36 -16.84 2.53 -5.07
N TYR A 37 -15.55 2.86 -4.99
CA TYR A 37 -14.49 1.88 -5.11
C TYR A 37 -13.72 1.76 -3.81
N SER A 38 -13.27 0.55 -3.52
CA SER A 38 -12.29 0.26 -2.48
C SER A 38 -11.08 -0.41 -3.10
N LEU A 39 -9.90 -0.11 -2.58
CA LEU A 39 -8.66 -0.77 -2.97
C LEU A 39 -8.16 -1.66 -1.86
N GLY A 40 -7.64 -2.80 -2.24
CA GLY A 40 -6.94 -3.71 -1.34
C GLY A 40 -5.62 -4.15 -1.95
N GLY A 41 -4.65 -4.48 -1.12
CA GLY A 41 -3.37 -4.96 -1.60
C GLY A 41 -2.52 -5.59 -0.51
N HIS A 42 -1.75 -6.60 -0.90
CA HIS A 42 -0.77 -7.24 -0.04
C HIS A 42 0.62 -7.11 -0.67
N SER A 43 1.63 -6.85 0.14
CA SER A 43 3.02 -6.76 -0.28
C SER A 43 3.21 -5.73 -1.40
N LEU A 44 3.73 -6.12 -2.56
CA LEU A 44 3.89 -5.22 -3.72
C LEU A 44 2.54 -4.66 -4.20
N GLY A 45 1.45 -5.44 -4.11
CA GLY A 45 0.10 -4.96 -4.39
C GLY A 45 -0.32 -3.81 -3.47
N GLY A 46 0.11 -3.83 -2.21
CA GLY A 46 -0.06 -2.73 -1.28
C GLY A 46 0.72 -1.48 -1.71
N SER A 47 1.94 -1.65 -2.18
CA SER A 47 2.74 -0.54 -2.73
C SER A 47 2.06 0.08 -3.95
N HIS A 48 1.51 -0.74 -4.85
CA HIS A 48 0.74 -0.25 -6.00
C HIS A 48 -0.50 0.52 -5.58
N ALA A 49 -1.23 0.05 -4.58
CA ALA A 49 -2.41 0.75 -4.06
C ALA A 49 -2.02 2.13 -3.48
N LEU A 50 -0.96 2.21 -2.70
CA LEU A 50 -0.43 3.47 -2.16
C LEU A 50 -0.01 4.42 -3.28
N ASN A 51 0.69 3.91 -4.28
CA ASN A 51 1.09 4.72 -5.43
C ASN A 51 -0.12 5.24 -6.21
N ASN A 52 -1.11 4.39 -6.46
CA ASN A 52 -2.36 4.79 -7.10
C ASN A 52 -3.03 5.95 -6.36
N MET A 53 -3.16 5.83 -5.05
CA MET A 53 -3.81 6.83 -4.22
C MET A 53 -3.02 8.13 -4.12
N SER A 54 -1.71 8.07 -4.02
CA SER A 54 -0.86 9.25 -3.88
C SER A 54 -0.65 10.00 -5.19
N GLN A 55 -0.55 9.29 -6.31
CA GLN A 55 -0.13 9.85 -7.60
C GLN A 55 -1.27 10.08 -8.60
N SER A 56 -2.48 9.65 -8.31
CA SER A 56 -3.62 9.83 -9.21
C SER A 56 -4.82 10.45 -8.51
N LYS A 57 -5.10 11.70 -8.85
CA LYS A 57 -6.27 12.41 -8.32
C LYS A 57 -7.58 11.72 -8.74
N SER A 58 -7.67 11.24 -9.97
CA SER A 58 -8.89 10.58 -10.46
C SER A 58 -9.19 9.28 -9.71
N ILE A 59 -8.17 8.54 -9.30
CA ILE A 59 -8.32 7.36 -8.45
C ILE A 59 -8.71 7.79 -7.03
N ARG A 60 -7.98 8.74 -6.45
CA ARG A 60 -8.24 9.26 -5.09
C ARG A 60 -9.68 9.71 -4.90
N ASP A 61 -10.20 10.45 -5.87
CA ASP A 61 -11.55 11.03 -5.76
C ASP A 61 -12.66 9.97 -5.76
N ARG A 62 -12.41 8.81 -6.37
CA ARG A 62 -13.41 7.75 -6.51
C ARG A 62 -13.27 6.64 -5.48
N VAL A 63 -12.08 6.46 -4.91
CA VAL A 63 -11.83 5.44 -3.90
C VAL A 63 -12.26 5.96 -2.53
N LYS A 64 -13.10 5.20 -1.85
CA LYS A 64 -13.63 5.56 -0.53
C LYS A 64 -12.78 5.01 0.61
N SER A 65 -12.22 3.84 0.44
CA SER A 65 -11.38 3.19 1.45
C SER A 65 -10.29 2.34 0.83
N VAL A 66 -9.17 2.26 1.53
CA VAL A 66 -8.01 1.46 1.14
C VAL A 66 -7.57 0.62 2.33
N HIS A 67 -7.44 -0.68 2.13
CA HIS A 67 -6.86 -1.60 3.10
C HIS A 67 -5.64 -2.29 2.51
N ILE A 68 -4.52 -2.11 3.15
CA ILE A 68 -3.22 -2.58 2.67
C ILE A 68 -2.59 -3.45 3.75
N PHE A 69 -2.10 -4.61 3.34
CA PHE A 69 -1.53 -5.60 4.24
C PHE A 69 -0.06 -5.81 3.94
N ASN A 70 0.80 -5.60 4.93
CA ASN A 70 2.25 -5.74 4.82
C ASN A 70 2.82 -5.18 3.52
N PRO A 71 2.63 -3.91 3.22
CA PRO A 71 3.09 -3.34 1.95
C PRO A 71 4.60 -3.41 1.82
N GLY A 72 5.08 -3.58 0.61
CA GLY A 72 6.48 -3.34 0.28
C GLY A 72 6.76 -1.85 0.45
N TYR A 73 7.41 -1.47 1.54
CA TYR A 73 7.61 -0.07 1.90
C TYR A 73 9.05 0.21 2.25
N THR A 74 9.77 0.75 1.31
CA THR A 74 11.17 1.17 1.46
C THR A 74 11.26 2.69 1.56
N LEU A 75 12.39 3.21 2.02
CA LEU A 75 12.61 4.67 2.04
C LEU A 75 12.58 5.30 0.64
N PRO A 76 13.20 4.70 -0.40
CA PRO A 76 13.03 5.20 -1.77
C PRO A 76 11.58 5.21 -2.23
N PHE A 77 10.82 4.16 -1.92
CA PHE A 77 9.38 4.13 -2.22
C PHE A 77 8.64 5.25 -1.50
N HIS A 78 8.87 5.42 -0.20
CA HIS A 78 8.27 6.51 0.59
C HIS A 78 8.53 7.87 -0.06
N ASN A 79 9.75 8.12 -0.50
CA ASN A 79 10.10 9.37 -1.17
C ASN A 79 9.37 9.54 -2.51
N SER A 80 9.09 8.46 -3.22
CA SER A 80 8.40 8.50 -4.52
C SER A 80 6.92 8.84 -4.42
N ILE A 81 6.31 8.65 -3.25
CA ILE A 81 4.87 8.88 -3.02
C ILE A 81 4.58 10.10 -2.15
N LYS A 82 5.54 10.98 -1.97
CA LYS A 82 5.34 12.23 -1.23
C LYS A 82 4.29 13.11 -1.91
N VAL A 83 3.46 13.71 -1.11
CA VAL A 83 2.37 14.59 -1.52
C VAL A 83 2.36 15.87 -0.68
N ASN A 84 1.60 16.86 -1.10
CA ASN A 84 1.39 18.08 -0.31
C ASN A 84 0.50 17.80 0.92
N LYS A 85 0.39 18.77 1.81
CA LYS A 85 -0.37 18.63 3.07
C LYS A 85 -1.85 18.35 2.85
N GLU A 86 -2.46 18.95 1.85
CA GLU A 86 -3.88 18.76 1.56
C GLU A 86 -4.17 17.34 1.09
N THR A 87 -3.37 16.85 0.16
CA THR A 87 -3.46 15.47 -0.32
C THR A 87 -3.20 14.47 0.81
N LYS A 88 -2.22 14.75 1.67
CA LYS A 88 -1.95 13.90 2.83
C LYS A 88 -3.16 13.79 3.76
N LYS A 89 -3.84 14.88 4.04
CA LYS A 89 -5.07 14.86 4.86
C LYS A 89 -6.17 14.00 4.24
N GLU A 90 -6.34 14.09 2.94
CA GLU A 90 -7.29 13.27 2.21
C GLU A 90 -6.93 11.78 2.28
N LEU A 91 -5.66 11.45 2.05
CA LEU A 91 -5.15 10.08 2.13
C LEU A 91 -5.26 9.51 3.54
N ASP A 92 -4.97 10.31 4.56
CA ASP A 92 -5.05 9.88 5.96
C ASP A 92 -6.46 9.45 6.37
N LYS A 93 -7.47 9.96 5.72
CA LYS A 93 -8.87 9.58 5.98
C LYS A 93 -9.29 8.27 5.30
N LYS A 94 -8.59 7.86 4.26
CA LYS A 94 -8.99 6.74 3.39
C LYS A 94 -8.13 5.51 3.55
N ILE A 95 -6.86 5.67 3.94
CA ILE A 95 -5.87 4.60 3.94
C ILE A 95 -5.76 3.94 5.31
N ASN A 96 -5.81 2.62 5.31
CA ASN A 96 -5.58 1.77 6.47
C ASN A 96 -4.49 0.76 6.13
N ILE A 97 -3.38 0.85 6.83
CA ILE A 97 -2.23 -0.05 6.65
C ILE A 97 -2.20 -1.03 7.81
N HIS A 98 -2.23 -2.30 7.47
CA HIS A 98 -2.15 -3.42 8.41
C HIS A 98 -0.79 -4.09 8.24
N ARG A 99 0.01 -4.10 9.27
CA ARG A 99 1.34 -4.72 9.23
C ARG A 99 1.58 -5.62 10.43
N VAL A 100 2.32 -6.68 10.20
CA VAL A 100 2.77 -7.57 11.26
C VAL A 100 4.07 -7.02 11.84
N LYS A 101 4.12 -6.92 13.16
CA LYS A 101 5.33 -6.47 13.87
C LYS A 101 6.49 -7.42 13.58
N GLY A 102 7.60 -6.87 13.12
CA GLY A 102 8.78 -7.64 12.74
C GLY A 102 8.82 -8.07 11.27
N ASP A 103 7.78 -7.79 10.48
CA ASP A 103 7.86 -7.94 9.03
C ASP A 103 8.84 -6.91 8.45
N ILE A 104 9.93 -7.38 7.87
CA ILE A 104 10.99 -6.52 7.32
C ILE A 104 10.59 -5.82 6.03
N VAL A 105 9.66 -6.39 5.27
CA VAL A 105 9.20 -5.83 3.99
C VAL A 105 8.36 -4.58 4.20
N SER A 106 7.58 -4.54 5.27
CA SER A 106 6.75 -3.39 5.64
C SER A 106 7.33 -2.54 6.78
N ALA A 107 8.59 -2.74 7.14
CA ALA A 107 9.19 -2.11 8.32
C ALA A 107 9.11 -0.58 8.33
N HIS A 108 9.23 0.06 7.17
CA HIS A 108 9.15 1.52 7.04
C HIS A 108 7.71 2.04 6.91
N ALA A 109 6.71 1.19 6.83
CA ALA A 109 5.29 1.57 6.86
C ALA A 109 4.83 1.74 8.32
N ASN A 110 5.35 2.74 9.01
CA ASN A 110 5.04 3.01 10.41
C ASN A 110 4.28 4.36 10.55
N LYS A 111 3.89 4.68 11.76
CA LYS A 111 3.09 5.88 12.05
C LYS A 111 3.74 7.21 11.63
N GLU A 112 5.06 7.23 11.53
CA GLU A 112 5.81 8.45 11.20
C GLU A 112 5.92 8.66 9.69
N THR A 113 5.98 7.58 8.93
CA THR A 113 6.29 7.63 7.49
C THR A 113 5.09 7.31 6.60
N ALA A 114 4.13 6.54 7.09
CA ALA A 114 3.01 6.08 6.28
C ALA A 114 1.82 7.06 6.30
N PHE A 115 0.89 6.86 5.38
CA PHE A 115 -0.38 7.58 5.33
C PHE A 115 -1.45 6.88 6.17
N GLY A 116 -2.34 7.67 6.75
CA GLY A 116 -3.55 7.17 7.38
C GLY A 116 -3.30 6.43 8.68
N ASN A 117 -4.12 5.42 8.90
CA ASN A 117 -4.05 4.60 10.09
C ASN A 117 -3.11 3.42 9.88
N VAL A 118 -2.20 3.20 10.82
CA VAL A 118 -1.30 2.06 10.82
C VAL A 118 -1.65 1.16 11.99
N PHE A 119 -2.04 -0.07 11.66
CA PHE A 119 -2.38 -1.11 12.64
C PHE A 119 -1.25 -2.14 12.67
N GLU A 120 -0.70 -2.39 13.85
CA GLU A 120 0.33 -3.39 14.06
C GLU A 120 -0.25 -4.64 14.73
N TYR A 121 0.00 -5.79 14.14
CA TYR A 121 -0.45 -7.09 14.60
C TYR A 121 0.74 -7.89 15.13
N LYS A 122 0.49 -8.70 16.15
CA LYS A 122 1.50 -9.65 16.64
C LYS A 122 1.64 -10.80 15.65
N ALA A 123 2.89 -11.20 15.37
CA ALA A 123 3.14 -12.44 14.66
C ALA A 123 2.86 -13.65 15.54
N ASP A 124 2.57 -14.80 14.93
CA ASP A 124 2.53 -16.07 15.62
C ASP A 124 3.88 -16.34 16.28
N LYS A 125 3.88 -17.06 17.43
CA LYS A 125 5.07 -17.29 18.24
C LYS A 125 6.21 -17.94 17.46
N ASP A 126 5.88 -18.80 16.51
CA ASP A 126 6.85 -19.60 15.72
C ASP A 126 7.05 -19.03 14.32
N ALA A 127 6.50 -17.83 14.02
CA ALA A 127 6.64 -17.21 12.71
C ALA A 127 8.08 -16.78 12.44
N ASP A 128 8.66 -17.26 11.35
CA ASP A 128 9.92 -16.75 10.84
C ASP A 128 9.74 -15.41 10.06
N LEU A 129 10.81 -14.90 9.46
CA LEU A 129 10.75 -13.62 8.74
C LEU A 129 9.81 -13.65 7.53
N LEU A 130 9.73 -14.79 6.84
CA LEU A 130 8.85 -14.96 5.68
C LEU A 130 7.39 -15.11 6.13
N ASP A 131 7.16 -15.90 7.18
CA ASP A 131 5.82 -16.11 7.74
C ASP A 131 5.19 -14.80 8.21
N LYS A 132 5.98 -13.91 8.82
CA LYS A 132 5.50 -12.59 9.26
C LYS A 132 4.97 -11.73 8.12
N HIS A 133 5.42 -11.96 6.90
CA HIS A 133 4.97 -11.22 5.73
C HIS A 133 3.67 -11.76 5.13
N THR A 134 3.22 -12.95 5.50
CA THR A 134 2.05 -13.60 4.91
C THR A 134 0.73 -13.01 5.42
N LEU A 135 -0.33 -13.23 4.65
CA LEU A 135 -1.70 -12.83 5.02
C LEU A 135 -2.26 -13.66 6.18
N ASP A 136 -1.73 -14.85 6.42
CA ASP A 136 -2.22 -15.75 7.48
C ASP A 136 -2.17 -15.10 8.86
N ASN A 137 -1.22 -14.20 9.10
CA ASN A 137 -1.11 -13.47 10.36
C ASN A 137 -2.31 -12.55 10.64
N PHE A 138 -3.12 -12.22 9.66
CA PHE A 138 -4.29 -11.34 9.81
C PHE A 138 -5.59 -12.09 10.04
N THR A 139 -5.59 -13.40 9.91
CA THR A 139 -6.80 -14.24 10.05
C THR A 139 -7.08 -14.62 11.50
N ASN A 140 -6.05 -14.71 12.35
CA ASN A 140 -6.14 -15.18 13.73
C ASN A 140 -5.62 -14.17 14.76
N THR A 141 -5.42 -12.92 14.37
CA THR A 141 -4.85 -11.91 15.26
C THR A 141 -5.91 -11.10 15.96
N GLU A 142 -5.80 -11.00 17.26
CA GLU A 142 -6.45 -9.96 18.04
C GLU A 142 -5.64 -8.66 17.92
N LEU A 143 -6.34 -7.61 17.68
CA LEU A 143 -5.76 -6.26 17.66
C LEU A 143 -5.19 -5.85 19.01
#